data_c0fbe0643b19a839713d74c265f34aa4
#
_entry.id   c0fbe0643b19a839713d74c265f34aa4
#
_cell.length_a   1.000
_cell.length_b   1.000
_cell.length_c   1.000
_cell.angle_alpha   90.00
_cell.angle_beta   90.00
_cell.angle_gamma   90.00
#
_symmetry.space_group_name_H-M   'P 1'
#
loop_
_entity.id
_entity.type
_entity.pdbx_description
1 polymer ?
#
loop_
_entity_poly.entity_id
_entity_poly.type
_entity_poly.pdbx_seq_one_letter_code
_entity_poly.pdbx_strand_id
1 'polypeptide(L)'
;MHRLFSLLVVPLLAAATVSTVGAPAAAHPSKPFPARIALPDGFTPEGLTIGHGTTVYVGSVLDGAVWRGDLRTGRGSVLIPGTPGKPKAGLELDRRGRLWTADFYTGGASVYDPRTGTRLAHYQFNDGSSTLVNDLVITERAVYFTDSVRPVLYVVPLGPGGRLPAPTAFRVLPLTGPGATPDAFNNGIVALPNGDLLVAQMLTGQLVRVDPRTGGSGLFDLGGYSVDRADGLVLRGRTLHVIRNLSNVIAVVRLNGAYTAGVVQREITGPQLRSPATGDLLGSALYVVNGRFDVESTPSTDYDIVRVPA
;
A
#
# COMPACT_ATOMS: atom_id res chain seq x y z
N MET A 1 35.78 -94.82 -31.86
CA MET A 1 34.58 -94.00 -31.93
C MET A 1 34.84 -92.70 -31.17
N HIS A 2 35.26 -91.70 -31.94
CA HIS A 2 35.58 -90.40 -31.39
C HIS A 2 34.48 -89.43 -31.77
N ARG A 3 33.81 -88.76 -30.78
CA ARG A 3 32.87 -87.69 -31.02
C ARG A 3 33.59 -86.36 -30.71
N LEU A 4 33.72 -85.54 -31.75
CA LEU A 4 34.14 -84.14 -31.63
C LEU A 4 32.98 -83.31 -31.15
N PHE A 5 33.20 -82.52 -30.11
CA PHE A 5 32.33 -81.45 -29.72
C PHE A 5 32.86 -80.11 -30.26
N SER A 6 32.10 -79.46 -31.15
CA SER A 6 32.37 -78.09 -31.59
C SER A 6 31.76 -77.08 -30.63
N LEU A 7 32.63 -76.21 -30.06
CA LEU A 7 32.20 -75.05 -29.29
C LEU A 7 31.88 -73.88 -30.25
N LEU A 8 30.63 -73.41 -30.21
CA LEU A 8 30.22 -72.15 -30.83
C LEU A 8 30.55 -71.01 -29.88
N VAL A 9 31.43 -70.10 -30.30
CA VAL A 9 31.71 -68.84 -29.62
C VAL A 9 30.82 -67.75 -30.25
N VAL A 10 29.87 -67.22 -29.45
CA VAL A 10 29.04 -66.08 -29.86
C VAL A 10 29.68 -64.80 -29.33
N PRO A 11 29.97 -63.80 -30.18
CA PRO A 11 30.50 -62.52 -29.69
C PRO A 11 29.38 -61.68 -29.14
N LEU A 12 29.48 -61.22 -27.85
CA LEU A 12 28.64 -60.30 -27.21
C LEU A 12 29.01 -58.88 -27.69
N LEU A 13 28.19 -58.25 -28.51
CA LEU A 13 28.31 -56.80 -28.83
C LEU A 13 27.75 -55.97 -27.65
N ALA A 14 28.61 -55.29 -26.91
CA ALA A 14 28.22 -54.30 -25.91
C ALA A 14 27.89 -52.98 -26.61
N ALA A 15 26.61 -52.61 -26.67
CA ALA A 15 26.16 -51.28 -27.11
C ALA A 15 26.37 -50.27 -25.99
N ALA A 16 27.34 -49.36 -26.15
CA ALA A 16 27.55 -48.24 -25.26
C ALA A 16 26.49 -47.13 -25.54
N THR A 17 25.53 -46.95 -24.64
CA THR A 17 24.59 -45.84 -24.70
C THR A 17 25.28 -44.57 -24.20
N VAL A 18 25.57 -43.63 -25.10
CA VAL A 18 26.07 -42.29 -24.75
C VAL A 18 24.86 -41.46 -24.28
N SER A 19 24.74 -41.28 -22.96
CA SER A 19 23.77 -40.32 -22.37
C SER A 19 24.28 -38.90 -22.58
N THR A 20 23.70 -38.16 -23.50
CA THR A 20 23.94 -36.72 -23.62
C THR A 20 23.28 -36.01 -22.44
N VAL A 21 24.08 -35.59 -21.46
CA VAL A 21 23.64 -34.65 -20.41
C VAL A 21 23.38 -33.31 -21.08
N GLY A 22 22.09 -32.98 -21.26
CA GLY A 22 21.71 -31.68 -21.79
C GLY A 22 22.21 -30.57 -20.86
N ALA A 23 22.94 -29.60 -21.40
CA ALA A 23 23.36 -28.42 -20.67
C ALA A 23 22.13 -27.72 -20.08
N PRO A 24 22.16 -27.23 -18.80
CA PRO A 24 21.05 -26.50 -18.23
C PRO A 24 20.75 -25.25 -19.09
N ALA A 25 19.51 -25.10 -19.48
CA ALA A 25 19.05 -23.91 -20.22
C ALA A 25 19.43 -22.66 -19.43
N ALA A 26 20.23 -21.78 -20.03
CA ALA A 26 20.60 -20.51 -19.42
C ALA A 26 19.33 -19.73 -19.13
N ALA A 27 19.06 -19.45 -17.83
CA ALA A 27 17.96 -18.63 -17.44
C ALA A 27 18.16 -17.24 -18.07
N HIS A 28 17.26 -16.85 -18.97
CA HIS A 28 17.27 -15.50 -19.51
C HIS A 28 17.14 -14.50 -18.35
N PRO A 29 18.02 -13.50 -18.23
CA PRO A 29 17.90 -12.50 -17.17
C PRO A 29 16.52 -11.82 -17.29
N SER A 30 15.73 -11.91 -16.24
CA SER A 30 14.43 -11.24 -16.19
C SER A 30 14.66 -9.74 -16.33
N LYS A 31 13.89 -9.06 -17.20
CA LYS A 31 13.98 -7.61 -17.32
C LYS A 31 13.79 -6.96 -15.95
N PRO A 32 14.62 -5.95 -15.59
CA PRO A 32 14.44 -5.24 -14.33
C PRO A 32 13.08 -4.54 -14.29
N PHE A 33 12.52 -4.39 -13.09
CA PHE A 33 11.32 -3.61 -12.91
C PHE A 33 11.56 -2.15 -13.30
N PRO A 34 10.60 -1.47 -13.96
CA PRO A 34 10.71 -0.04 -14.27
C PRO A 34 11.01 0.79 -13.02
N ALA A 35 11.90 1.77 -13.14
CA ALA A 35 12.16 2.75 -12.09
C ALA A 35 11.01 3.77 -11.96
N ARG A 36 10.29 4.00 -13.06
CA ARG A 36 9.16 4.92 -13.17
C ARG A 36 8.05 4.28 -14.00
N ILE A 37 6.81 4.44 -13.55
CA ILE A 37 5.60 3.99 -14.25
C ILE A 37 4.69 5.22 -14.42
N ALA A 38 4.44 5.61 -15.66
CA ALA A 38 3.54 6.73 -15.94
C ALA A 38 2.09 6.35 -15.62
N LEU A 39 1.38 7.26 -14.98
CA LEU A 39 -0.07 7.27 -14.84
C LEU A 39 -0.69 8.15 -15.94
N PRO A 40 -2.01 8.10 -16.16
CA PRO A 40 -2.65 9.04 -17.08
C PRO A 40 -2.39 10.50 -16.70
N ASP A 41 -2.20 11.36 -17.68
CA ASP A 41 -2.08 12.80 -17.43
C ASP A 41 -3.35 13.34 -16.78
N GLY A 42 -3.23 14.30 -15.87
CA GLY A 42 -4.34 14.87 -15.12
C GLY A 42 -4.97 13.94 -14.09
N PHE A 43 -4.36 12.79 -13.78
CA PHE A 43 -4.95 11.76 -12.91
C PHE A 43 -5.09 12.17 -11.43
N THR A 44 -4.23 13.05 -10.93
CA THR A 44 -4.19 13.51 -9.52
C THR A 44 -4.23 12.36 -8.52
N PRO A 45 -3.20 11.49 -8.52
CA PRO A 45 -3.18 10.30 -7.67
C PRO A 45 -2.91 10.65 -6.21
N GLU A 46 -3.39 9.76 -5.30
CA GLU A 46 -3.08 9.86 -3.87
C GLU A 46 -2.78 8.47 -3.28
N GLY A 47 -3.77 7.58 -3.18
CA GLY A 47 -3.61 6.25 -2.61
C GLY A 47 -2.97 5.25 -3.57
N LEU A 48 -2.14 4.35 -3.03
CA LEU A 48 -1.52 3.24 -3.76
C LEU A 48 -1.52 1.98 -2.91
N THR A 49 -1.91 0.85 -3.50
CA THR A 49 -1.74 -0.48 -2.88
C THR A 49 -1.30 -1.52 -3.91
N ILE A 50 -0.46 -2.46 -3.48
CA ILE A 50 0.03 -3.56 -4.31
C ILE A 50 -0.78 -4.82 -4.00
N GLY A 51 -1.34 -5.41 -5.04
CA GLY A 51 -2.12 -6.64 -4.95
C GLY A 51 -1.31 -7.90 -5.19
N HIS A 52 -2.00 -8.94 -5.63
CA HIS A 52 -1.36 -10.21 -5.90
C HIS A 52 -0.32 -10.10 -7.04
N GLY A 53 0.86 -10.68 -6.82
CA GLY A 53 1.96 -10.66 -7.78
C GLY A 53 2.57 -9.28 -7.95
N THR A 54 2.41 -8.67 -9.11
CA THR A 54 2.94 -7.34 -9.47
C THR A 54 1.82 -6.35 -9.78
N THR A 55 0.57 -6.70 -9.48
CA THR A 55 -0.58 -5.81 -9.71
C THR A 55 -0.56 -4.65 -8.72
N VAL A 56 -0.81 -3.44 -9.20
CA VAL A 56 -0.88 -2.21 -8.40
C VAL A 56 -2.18 -1.46 -8.71
N TYR A 57 -2.74 -0.81 -7.70
CA TYR A 57 -3.92 0.04 -7.80
C TYR A 57 -3.57 1.43 -7.29
N VAL A 58 -4.07 2.46 -7.98
CA VAL A 58 -3.88 3.86 -7.62
C VAL A 58 -5.20 4.59 -7.73
N GLY A 59 -5.56 5.36 -6.71
CA GLY A 59 -6.77 6.18 -6.65
C GLY A 59 -6.53 7.63 -7.03
N SER A 60 -7.55 8.27 -7.58
CA SER A 60 -7.57 9.70 -7.91
C SER A 60 -8.36 10.49 -6.88
N VAL A 61 -7.79 11.55 -6.32
CA VAL A 61 -8.50 12.52 -5.48
C VAL A 61 -9.25 13.58 -6.27
N LEU A 62 -9.10 13.60 -7.60
CA LEU A 62 -9.85 14.50 -8.46
C LEU A 62 -11.28 14.03 -8.66
N ASP A 63 -11.46 12.77 -9.07
CA ASP A 63 -12.74 12.21 -9.51
C ASP A 63 -13.01 10.78 -9.03
N GLY A 64 -12.05 10.20 -8.31
CA GLY A 64 -12.13 8.84 -7.77
C GLY A 64 -11.97 7.73 -8.79
N ALA A 65 -11.39 8.02 -9.95
CA ALA A 65 -10.92 6.96 -10.82
C ALA A 65 -9.94 6.03 -10.08
N VAL A 66 -9.95 4.75 -10.42
CA VAL A 66 -8.92 3.81 -9.95
C VAL A 66 -8.21 3.24 -11.17
N TRP A 67 -6.91 3.49 -11.24
CA TRP A 67 -6.04 2.88 -12.23
C TRP A 67 -5.52 1.54 -11.68
N ARG A 68 -5.47 0.53 -12.55
CA ARG A 68 -4.85 -0.77 -12.27
C ARG A 68 -3.74 -1.03 -13.26
N GLY A 69 -2.57 -1.40 -12.77
CA GLY A 69 -1.42 -1.70 -13.58
C GLY A 69 -0.60 -2.89 -13.08
N ASP A 70 0.50 -3.12 -13.77
CA ASP A 70 1.46 -4.16 -13.47
C ASP A 70 2.85 -3.52 -13.31
N LEU A 71 3.45 -3.69 -12.12
CA LEU A 71 4.74 -3.09 -11.75
C LEU A 71 5.91 -3.64 -12.59
N ARG A 72 5.78 -4.85 -13.15
CA ARG A 72 6.84 -5.47 -13.97
C ARG A 72 6.89 -4.87 -15.37
N THR A 73 5.72 -4.61 -15.94
CA THR A 73 5.62 -4.10 -17.32
C THR A 73 5.46 -2.59 -17.40
N GLY A 74 5.04 -1.96 -16.31
CA GLY A 74 4.68 -0.53 -16.26
C GLY A 74 3.40 -0.20 -17.01
N ARG A 75 2.62 -1.19 -17.45
CA ARG A 75 1.40 -0.99 -18.21
C ARG A 75 0.16 -1.09 -17.32
N GLY A 76 -0.86 -0.32 -17.63
CA GLY A 76 -2.13 -0.37 -16.92
C GLY A 76 -3.22 0.43 -17.62
N SER A 77 -4.40 0.43 -17.01
CA SER A 77 -5.57 1.17 -17.50
C SER A 77 -6.50 1.53 -16.35
N VAL A 78 -7.41 2.44 -16.55
CA VAL A 78 -8.46 2.78 -15.60
C VAL A 78 -9.39 1.57 -15.44
N LEU A 79 -9.48 1.07 -14.22
CA LEU A 79 -10.37 -0.03 -13.84
C LEU A 79 -11.74 0.48 -13.41
N ILE A 80 -11.75 1.54 -12.59
CA ILE A 80 -12.96 2.21 -12.14
C ILE A 80 -12.94 3.60 -12.74
N PRO A 81 -13.89 3.94 -13.62
CA PRO A 81 -14.00 5.29 -14.18
C PRO A 81 -14.23 6.33 -13.09
N GLY A 82 -13.64 7.50 -13.26
CA GLY A 82 -13.86 8.65 -12.40
C GLY A 82 -15.28 9.19 -12.51
N THR A 83 -15.71 9.82 -11.46
CA THR A 83 -16.98 10.56 -11.39
C THR A 83 -16.70 11.88 -10.68
N PRO A 84 -16.91 13.04 -11.32
CA PRO A 84 -16.68 14.33 -10.70
C PRO A 84 -17.34 14.44 -9.32
N GLY A 85 -16.61 14.95 -8.33
CA GLY A 85 -17.09 15.08 -6.95
C GLY A 85 -17.13 13.77 -6.14
N LYS A 86 -16.49 12.70 -6.62
CA LYS A 86 -16.41 11.40 -5.93
C LYS A 86 -14.96 10.92 -5.73
N PRO A 87 -14.10 11.75 -5.09
CA PRO A 87 -12.67 11.44 -4.93
C PRO A 87 -12.42 10.15 -4.15
N LYS A 88 -11.23 9.59 -4.34
CA LYS A 88 -10.68 8.49 -3.54
C LYS A 88 -9.27 8.84 -3.13
N ALA A 89 -9.04 8.88 -1.82
CA ALA A 89 -7.72 9.03 -1.22
C ALA A 89 -7.10 7.65 -0.95
N GLY A 90 -6.85 7.27 0.27
CA GLY A 90 -6.22 6.00 0.62
C GLY A 90 -6.89 4.76 0.02
N LEU A 91 -6.08 3.78 -0.33
CA LEU A 91 -6.51 2.47 -0.87
C LEU A 91 -5.78 1.33 -0.18
N GLU A 92 -6.49 0.24 0.12
CA GLU A 92 -5.87 -0.99 0.61
C GLU A 92 -6.65 -2.24 0.17
N LEU A 93 -5.94 -3.35 -0.01
CA LEU A 93 -6.55 -4.66 -0.30
C LEU A 93 -6.70 -5.47 0.97
N ASP A 94 -7.89 -5.98 1.21
CA ASP A 94 -8.10 -6.91 2.32
C ASP A 94 -7.65 -8.34 1.98
N ARG A 95 -7.63 -9.21 3.00
CA ARG A 95 -7.22 -10.62 2.86
C ARG A 95 -8.09 -11.45 1.91
N ARG A 96 -9.26 -10.95 1.53
CA ARG A 96 -10.14 -11.53 0.50
C ARG A 96 -9.87 -10.95 -0.88
N GLY A 97 -8.89 -10.06 -1.00
CA GLY A 97 -8.53 -9.39 -2.24
C GLY A 97 -9.54 -8.35 -2.69
N ARG A 98 -10.39 -7.80 -1.80
CA ARG A 98 -11.30 -6.70 -2.10
C ARG A 98 -10.58 -5.38 -1.90
N LEU A 99 -10.80 -4.44 -2.82
CA LEU A 99 -10.20 -3.11 -2.76
C LEU A 99 -11.09 -2.19 -1.93
N TRP A 100 -10.54 -1.64 -0.85
CA TRP A 100 -11.15 -0.62 -0.02
C TRP A 100 -10.62 0.75 -0.41
N THR A 101 -11.48 1.77 -0.35
CA THR A 101 -11.09 3.16 -0.61
C THR A 101 -11.64 4.07 0.47
N ALA A 102 -10.85 5.07 0.84
CA ALA A 102 -11.32 6.23 1.60
C ALA A 102 -11.90 7.26 0.62
N ASP A 103 -13.15 7.63 0.80
CA ASP A 103 -13.89 8.46 -0.16
C ASP A 103 -13.78 9.97 0.15
N PHE A 104 -12.66 10.38 0.74
CA PHE A 104 -12.18 11.72 1.01
C PHE A 104 -13.26 12.69 1.55
N TYR A 105 -13.49 13.86 0.90
CA TYR A 105 -14.45 14.86 1.38
C TYR A 105 -15.92 14.44 1.23
N THR A 106 -16.22 13.34 0.54
CA THR A 106 -17.59 12.80 0.54
C THR A 106 -17.93 12.04 1.81
N GLY A 107 -16.92 11.78 2.66
CA GLY A 107 -17.11 11.32 4.03
C GLY A 107 -17.55 9.87 4.15
N GLY A 108 -17.01 8.99 3.34
CA GLY A 108 -17.37 7.58 3.36
C GLY A 108 -16.20 6.65 3.02
N ALA A 109 -16.53 5.39 2.80
CA ALA A 109 -15.65 4.37 2.28
C ALA A 109 -16.40 3.45 1.31
N SER A 110 -15.71 2.99 0.28
CA SER A 110 -16.25 2.06 -0.71
C SER A 110 -15.42 0.80 -0.78
N VAL A 111 -16.05 -0.31 -1.16
CA VAL A 111 -15.38 -1.62 -1.35
C VAL A 111 -15.69 -2.12 -2.75
N TYR A 112 -14.66 -2.59 -3.44
CA TYR A 112 -14.78 -3.02 -4.83
C TYR A 112 -14.23 -4.44 -5.05
N ASP A 113 -14.77 -5.13 -6.05
CA ASP A 113 -14.08 -6.28 -6.67
C ASP A 113 -12.97 -5.73 -7.58
N PRO A 114 -11.68 -5.94 -7.27
CA PRO A 114 -10.59 -5.36 -8.04
C PRO A 114 -10.36 -6.02 -9.40
N ARG A 115 -11.13 -7.07 -9.75
CA ARG A 115 -11.10 -7.70 -11.07
C ARG A 115 -12.02 -7.00 -12.03
N THR A 116 -13.19 -6.53 -11.56
CA THR A 116 -14.25 -5.96 -12.38
C THR A 116 -14.50 -4.48 -12.16
N GLY A 117 -14.03 -3.91 -11.03
CA GLY A 117 -14.36 -2.56 -10.59
C GLY A 117 -15.78 -2.43 -10.02
N THR A 118 -16.49 -3.54 -9.84
CA THR A 118 -17.85 -3.53 -9.29
C THR A 118 -17.84 -3.17 -7.82
N ARG A 119 -18.64 -2.18 -7.39
CA ARG A 119 -18.77 -1.81 -5.99
C ARG A 119 -19.57 -2.86 -5.22
N LEU A 120 -18.96 -3.42 -4.17
CA LEU A 120 -19.52 -4.46 -3.31
C LEU A 120 -20.22 -3.90 -2.07
N ALA A 121 -19.72 -2.78 -1.53
CA ALA A 121 -20.29 -2.09 -0.38
C ALA A 121 -19.93 -0.62 -0.39
N HIS A 122 -20.69 0.16 0.37
CA HIS A 122 -20.41 1.57 0.68
C HIS A 122 -20.84 1.87 2.10
N TYR A 123 -20.01 2.62 2.83
CA TYR A 123 -20.24 3.07 4.20
C TYR A 123 -20.19 4.59 4.20
N GLN A 124 -21.32 5.25 4.54
CA GLN A 124 -21.39 6.70 4.65
C GLN A 124 -21.18 7.08 6.12
N PHE A 125 -20.02 7.65 6.46
CA PHE A 125 -19.64 8.03 7.82
C PHE A 125 -20.15 9.42 8.19
N ASN A 126 -20.23 10.29 7.20
CA ASN A 126 -20.55 11.69 7.35
C ASN A 126 -22.04 11.87 7.70
N ASP A 127 -22.28 12.69 8.71
CA ASP A 127 -23.60 13.13 9.20
C ASP A 127 -23.99 14.54 8.71
N GLY A 128 -23.31 15.06 7.68
CA GLY A 128 -23.47 16.40 7.14
C GLY A 128 -22.40 17.39 7.63
N SER A 129 -21.54 16.99 8.59
CA SER A 129 -20.43 17.83 9.04
C SER A 129 -19.21 17.75 8.10
N SER A 130 -18.33 18.75 8.20
CA SER A 130 -17.06 18.74 7.45
C SER A 130 -16.22 17.55 7.83
N THR A 131 -15.65 16.86 6.83
CA THR A 131 -14.86 15.64 6.97
C THR A 131 -13.88 15.47 5.80
N LEU A 132 -12.75 14.84 6.06
CA LEU A 132 -11.81 14.36 5.03
C LEU A 132 -11.35 12.95 5.43
N VAL A 133 -12.11 11.93 5.02
CA VAL A 133 -11.74 10.53 5.22
C VAL A 133 -10.54 10.23 4.32
N ASN A 134 -9.36 10.13 4.92
CA ASN A 134 -8.10 10.23 4.18
C ASN A 134 -7.47 8.86 3.91
N ASP A 135 -6.92 8.21 4.91
CA ASP A 135 -6.20 6.96 4.75
C ASP A 135 -6.85 5.83 5.55
N LEU A 136 -6.45 4.59 5.30
CA LEU A 136 -7.03 3.43 5.97
C LEU A 136 -5.99 2.35 6.27
N VAL A 137 -6.29 1.55 7.29
CA VAL A 137 -5.57 0.30 7.56
C VAL A 137 -6.55 -0.82 7.84
N ILE A 138 -6.25 -2.00 7.29
CA ILE A 138 -7.08 -3.19 7.41
C ILE A 138 -6.43 -4.18 8.39
N THR A 139 -7.17 -4.52 9.43
CA THR A 139 -6.80 -5.57 10.38
C THR A 139 -7.66 -6.82 10.16
N GLU A 140 -7.42 -7.88 10.93
CA GLU A 140 -8.28 -9.07 10.89
C GLU A 140 -9.71 -8.79 11.32
N ARG A 141 -9.93 -7.77 12.16
CA ARG A 141 -11.20 -7.53 12.86
C ARG A 141 -11.94 -6.30 12.37
N ALA A 142 -11.24 -5.34 11.79
CA ALA A 142 -11.84 -4.08 11.38
C ALA A 142 -10.99 -3.35 10.35
N VAL A 143 -11.59 -2.41 9.64
CA VAL A 143 -10.95 -1.39 8.86
C VAL A 143 -11.07 -0.07 9.60
N TYR A 144 -9.96 0.63 9.74
CA TYR A 144 -9.86 1.93 10.40
C TYR A 144 -9.53 2.99 9.38
N PHE A 145 -10.24 4.11 9.43
CA PHE A 145 -10.03 5.25 8.53
C PHE A 145 -9.70 6.48 9.36
N THR A 146 -8.71 7.25 8.94
CA THR A 146 -8.41 8.56 9.49
C THR A 146 -9.34 9.62 8.92
N ASP A 147 -9.58 10.68 9.69
CA ASP A 147 -10.20 11.91 9.22
C ASP A 147 -9.22 13.06 9.47
N SER A 148 -8.86 13.80 8.41
CA SER A 148 -7.89 14.88 8.51
C SER A 148 -8.45 16.18 9.10
N VAL A 149 -9.78 16.31 9.18
CA VAL A 149 -10.46 17.49 9.75
C VAL A 149 -10.96 17.21 11.16
N ARG A 150 -11.43 15.99 11.40
CA ARG A 150 -12.03 15.59 12.69
C ARG A 150 -11.07 14.70 13.46
N PRO A 151 -10.91 14.87 14.77
CA PRO A 151 -10.07 14.00 15.60
C PRO A 151 -10.80 12.67 15.92
N VAL A 152 -11.11 11.90 14.88
CA VAL A 152 -11.80 10.61 14.99
C VAL A 152 -11.15 9.57 14.08
N LEU A 153 -11.39 8.29 14.39
CA LEU A 153 -11.29 7.20 13.43
C LEU A 153 -12.68 6.67 13.11
N TYR A 154 -12.96 6.39 11.84
CA TYR A 154 -14.11 5.56 11.49
C TYR A 154 -13.70 4.09 11.47
N VAL A 155 -14.54 3.25 12.05
CA VAL A 155 -14.22 1.83 12.27
C VAL A 155 -15.33 0.98 11.67
N VAL A 156 -15.00 0.21 10.64
CA VAL A 156 -15.89 -0.77 10.03
C VAL A 156 -15.52 -2.16 10.54
N PRO A 157 -16.31 -2.78 11.44
CA PRO A 157 -15.99 -4.10 11.98
C PRO A 157 -16.17 -5.18 10.90
N LEU A 158 -15.18 -6.05 10.73
CA LEU A 158 -15.28 -7.18 9.81
C LEU A 158 -15.86 -8.40 10.55
N GLY A 159 -16.84 -9.03 9.95
CA GLY A 159 -17.42 -10.29 10.46
C GLY A 159 -16.47 -11.48 10.30
N PRO A 160 -16.87 -12.65 10.81
CA PRO A 160 -16.07 -13.86 10.72
C PRO A 160 -15.58 -14.14 9.30
N GLY A 161 -14.28 -14.47 9.19
CA GLY A 161 -13.61 -14.65 7.89
C GLY A 161 -13.53 -13.39 7.03
N GLY A 162 -13.63 -12.18 7.61
CA GLY A 162 -13.57 -10.92 6.87
C GLY A 162 -14.88 -10.58 6.12
N ARG A 163 -16.04 -11.07 6.57
CA ARG A 163 -17.34 -10.73 5.96
C ARG A 163 -17.63 -9.25 6.11
N LEU A 164 -18.12 -8.61 5.04
CA LEU A 164 -18.56 -7.21 5.07
C LEU A 164 -19.79 -7.08 5.97
N PRO A 165 -19.83 -6.10 6.87
CA PRO A 165 -21.01 -5.80 7.68
C PRO A 165 -22.07 -5.05 6.86
N ALA A 166 -23.24 -4.83 7.47
CA ALA A 166 -24.25 -3.95 6.89
C ALA A 166 -23.70 -2.51 6.72
N PRO A 167 -24.21 -1.73 5.75
CA PRO A 167 -23.74 -0.36 5.49
C PRO A 167 -23.76 0.60 6.68
N THR A 168 -24.62 0.36 7.64
CA THR A 168 -24.76 1.17 8.87
C THR A 168 -23.94 0.62 10.05
N ALA A 169 -23.30 -0.54 9.91
CA ALA A 169 -22.56 -1.20 11.00
C ALA A 169 -21.11 -0.70 11.07
N PHE A 170 -20.94 0.60 11.25
CA PHE A 170 -19.67 1.22 11.57
C PHE A 170 -19.80 1.99 12.89
N ARG A 171 -18.69 2.40 13.47
CA ARG A 171 -18.67 3.31 14.62
C ARG A 171 -17.67 4.45 14.37
N VAL A 172 -18.00 5.60 14.96
CA VAL A 172 -17.06 6.71 15.10
C VAL A 172 -16.30 6.51 16.41
N LEU A 173 -14.97 6.51 16.35
CA LEU A 173 -14.10 6.41 17.52
C LEU A 173 -13.43 7.75 17.76
N PRO A 174 -13.93 8.56 18.74
CA PRO A 174 -13.27 9.81 19.09
C PRO A 174 -11.84 9.55 19.59
N LEU A 175 -10.89 10.35 19.12
CA LEU A 175 -9.52 10.34 19.62
C LEU A 175 -9.42 11.23 20.86
N THR A 176 -8.51 10.86 21.78
CA THR A 176 -8.15 11.64 22.95
C THR A 176 -6.64 11.76 23.08
N GLY A 177 -6.13 12.66 23.92
CA GLY A 177 -4.71 12.92 24.02
C GLY A 177 -4.13 13.56 22.75
N PRO A 178 -2.87 13.28 22.38
CA PRO A 178 -2.21 13.88 21.21
C PRO A 178 -2.93 13.64 19.89
N GLY A 179 -3.64 12.50 19.74
CA GLY A 179 -4.44 12.20 18.53
C GLY A 179 -5.60 13.14 18.30
N ALA A 180 -6.02 13.88 19.35
CA ALA A 180 -7.08 14.89 19.29
C ALA A 180 -6.55 16.32 19.15
N THR A 181 -5.26 16.52 18.83
CA THR A 181 -4.68 17.84 18.60
C THR A 181 -5.47 18.55 17.48
N PRO A 182 -6.02 19.75 17.74
CA PRO A 182 -6.72 20.52 16.71
C PRO A 182 -5.78 20.79 15.51
N ASP A 183 -6.34 20.77 14.31
CA ASP A 183 -5.64 21.08 13.05
C ASP A 183 -4.39 20.24 12.81
N ALA A 184 -4.25 19.10 13.49
CA ALA A 184 -3.10 18.21 13.30
C ALA A 184 -3.06 17.55 11.91
N PHE A 185 -4.20 17.43 11.26
CA PHE A 185 -4.39 16.77 9.97
C PHE A 185 -3.92 15.30 10.05
N ASN A 186 -4.72 14.46 10.74
CA ASN A 186 -4.46 13.02 10.83
C ASN A 186 -4.55 12.41 9.42
N ASN A 187 -3.47 11.74 8.99
CA ASN A 187 -3.30 11.24 7.62
C ASN A 187 -2.93 9.76 7.64
N GLY A 188 -1.77 9.38 7.14
CA GLY A 188 -1.33 7.99 7.03
C GLY A 188 -1.55 7.18 8.31
N ILE A 189 -1.94 5.92 8.17
CA ILE A 189 -2.23 5.03 9.30
C ILE A 189 -1.71 3.62 9.03
N VAL A 190 -1.09 2.99 10.03
CA VAL A 190 -0.71 1.57 10.00
C VAL A 190 -1.06 0.86 11.31
N ALA A 191 -1.30 -0.44 11.23
CA ALA A 191 -1.49 -1.29 12.39
C ALA A 191 -0.15 -1.81 12.91
N LEU A 192 0.12 -1.62 14.19
CA LEU A 192 1.30 -2.14 14.85
C LEU A 192 1.09 -3.59 15.31
N PRO A 193 2.15 -4.43 15.34
CA PRO A 193 2.03 -5.83 15.77
C PRO A 193 1.56 -6.02 17.23
N ASN A 194 1.69 -5.00 18.08
CA ASN A 194 1.17 -5.02 19.46
C ASN A 194 -0.34 -4.75 19.54
N GLY A 195 -1.00 -4.48 18.40
CA GLY A 195 -2.44 -4.22 18.29
C GLY A 195 -2.85 -2.75 18.34
N ASP A 196 -1.92 -1.82 18.61
CA ASP A 196 -2.16 -0.38 18.48
C ASP A 196 -2.15 0.04 17.01
N LEU A 197 -2.63 1.25 16.75
CA LEU A 197 -2.48 1.93 15.47
C LEU A 197 -1.41 3.02 15.58
N LEU A 198 -0.74 3.33 14.48
CA LEU A 198 0.16 4.47 14.38
C LEU A 198 -0.38 5.41 13.31
N VAL A 199 -0.57 6.66 13.65
CA VAL A 199 -1.16 7.70 12.78
C VAL A 199 -0.15 8.83 12.60
N ALA A 200 0.01 9.28 11.35
CA ALA A 200 0.79 10.46 11.02
C ALA A 200 -0.06 11.72 11.22
N GLN A 201 0.50 12.72 11.87
CA GLN A 201 -0.06 14.06 11.96
C GLN A 201 0.75 15.01 11.07
N MET A 202 0.20 15.30 9.91
CA MET A 202 0.89 15.99 8.82
C MET A 202 1.36 17.40 9.19
N LEU A 203 0.54 18.16 9.95
CA LEU A 203 0.80 19.56 10.25
C LEU A 203 1.56 19.76 11.57
N THR A 204 1.54 18.80 12.48
CA THR A 204 2.33 18.85 13.71
C THR A 204 3.72 18.21 13.56
N GLY A 205 3.91 17.42 12.49
CA GLY A 205 5.16 16.68 12.27
C GLY A 205 5.38 15.56 13.27
N GLN A 206 4.30 14.98 13.80
CA GLN A 206 4.34 13.94 14.84
C GLN A 206 3.73 12.64 14.34
N LEU A 207 4.12 11.54 14.98
CA LEU A 207 3.40 10.27 14.94
C LEU A 207 2.71 10.07 16.28
N VAL A 208 1.47 9.57 16.24
CA VAL A 208 0.70 9.25 17.43
C VAL A 208 0.28 7.79 17.43
N ARG A 209 0.49 7.12 18.57
CA ARG A 209 0.01 5.76 18.80
C ARG A 209 -1.40 5.84 19.37
N VAL A 210 -2.31 5.03 18.84
CA VAL A 210 -3.73 5.02 19.20
C VAL A 210 -4.15 3.62 19.63
N ASP A 211 -4.81 3.50 20.80
CA ASP A 211 -5.53 2.28 21.19
C ASP A 211 -6.83 2.19 20.37
N PRO A 212 -7.00 1.20 19.48
CA PRO A 212 -8.16 1.10 18.59
C PRO A 212 -9.46 0.75 19.31
N ARG A 213 -9.42 0.41 20.60
CA ARG A 213 -10.61 0.12 21.41
C ARG A 213 -11.19 1.37 22.02
N THR A 214 -10.33 2.28 22.50
CA THR A 214 -10.72 3.45 23.31
C THR A 214 -10.55 4.78 22.60
N GLY A 215 -9.68 4.88 21.56
CA GLY A 215 -9.26 6.13 20.95
C GLY A 215 -8.22 6.90 21.77
N GLY A 216 -7.81 6.36 22.92
CA GLY A 216 -6.73 6.92 23.73
C GLY A 216 -5.42 6.92 22.96
N SER A 217 -4.74 8.06 22.93
CA SER A 217 -3.49 8.17 22.17
C SER A 217 -2.32 8.74 22.99
N GLY A 218 -1.10 8.47 22.52
CA GLY A 218 0.15 8.99 23.02
C GLY A 218 1.11 9.31 21.89
N LEU A 219 2.04 10.24 22.13
CA LEU A 219 3.10 10.53 21.16
C LEU A 219 3.96 9.29 20.94
N PHE A 220 4.34 9.07 19.68
CA PHE A 220 5.35 8.08 19.32
C PHE A 220 6.72 8.78 19.29
N ASP A 221 7.65 8.30 20.13
CA ASP A 221 8.95 8.97 20.29
C ASP A 221 9.88 8.68 19.10
N LEU A 222 10.31 9.74 18.43
CA LEU A 222 11.32 9.72 17.36
C LEU A 222 12.64 10.39 17.75
N GLY A 223 12.89 10.58 19.06
CA GLY A 223 14.12 11.22 19.55
C GLY A 223 14.25 12.68 19.13
N GLY A 224 13.13 13.39 18.99
CA GLY A 224 13.09 14.79 18.55
C GLY A 224 13.09 14.99 17.03
N TYR A 225 13.11 13.91 16.24
CA TYR A 225 12.97 14.03 14.77
C TYR A 225 11.52 14.38 14.39
N SER A 226 11.36 15.44 13.59
CA SER A 226 10.05 15.84 13.06
C SER A 226 9.76 15.12 11.74
N VAL A 227 8.55 14.59 11.62
CA VAL A 227 8.01 14.06 10.37
C VAL A 227 7.01 15.04 9.74
N ASP A 228 7.32 16.32 9.75
CA ASP A 228 6.49 17.34 9.10
C ASP A 228 6.11 16.94 7.67
N ARG A 229 4.89 17.26 7.27
CA ARG A 229 4.33 16.84 5.98
C ARG A 229 4.24 15.31 5.80
N ALA A 230 4.21 14.54 6.91
CA ALA A 230 3.97 13.11 6.84
C ALA A 230 2.58 12.84 6.25
N ASP A 231 2.58 12.08 5.16
CA ASP A 231 1.40 11.64 4.42
C ASP A 231 1.22 10.13 4.64
N GLY A 232 1.55 9.28 3.68
CA GLY A 232 1.44 7.84 3.82
C GLY A 232 2.46 7.21 4.78
N LEU A 233 2.04 6.14 5.45
CA LEU A 233 2.87 5.26 6.27
C LEU A 233 2.94 3.87 5.68
N VAL A 234 4.13 3.26 5.61
CA VAL A 234 4.31 1.88 5.13
C VAL A 234 5.14 1.09 6.14
N LEU A 235 4.55 0.06 6.74
CA LEU A 235 5.19 -0.73 7.79
C LEU A 235 5.48 -2.16 7.31
N ARG A 236 6.74 -2.60 7.49
CA ARG A 236 7.11 -4.01 7.35
C ARG A 236 7.95 -4.46 8.54
N GLY A 237 7.39 -5.34 9.36
CA GLY A 237 8.02 -5.79 10.60
C GLY A 237 8.27 -4.62 11.55
N ARG A 238 9.54 -4.24 11.76
CA ARG A 238 9.92 -3.06 12.56
C ARG A 238 10.52 -1.92 11.73
N THR A 239 10.39 -1.98 10.42
CA THR A 239 10.82 -0.88 9.54
C THR A 239 9.59 -0.12 9.06
N LEU A 240 9.54 1.15 9.42
CA LEU A 240 8.49 2.09 9.01
C LEU A 240 9.07 3.06 8.00
N HIS A 241 8.40 3.23 6.87
CA HIS A 241 8.67 4.31 5.92
C HIS A 241 7.62 5.38 6.14
N VAL A 242 8.05 6.60 6.44
CA VAL A 242 7.21 7.78 6.60
C VAL A 242 7.39 8.64 5.36
N ILE A 243 6.38 8.72 4.52
CA ILE A 243 6.40 9.48 3.28
C ILE A 243 6.02 10.92 3.61
N ARG A 244 6.92 11.88 3.35
CA ARG A 244 6.77 13.30 3.67
C ARG A 244 6.60 14.07 2.37
N ASN A 245 5.35 14.36 2.03
CA ASN A 245 4.97 14.73 0.67
C ASN A 245 5.67 16.00 0.13
N LEU A 246 5.35 17.19 0.62
CA LEU A 246 5.95 18.46 0.15
C LEU A 246 7.44 18.61 0.54
N SER A 247 7.94 17.76 1.45
CA SER A 247 9.37 17.72 1.79
C SER A 247 10.18 16.89 0.79
N ASN A 248 9.52 16.07 -0.06
CA ASN A 248 10.17 15.15 -0.99
C ASN A 248 11.16 14.19 -0.32
N VAL A 249 10.78 13.67 0.86
CA VAL A 249 11.60 12.81 1.70
C VAL A 249 10.80 11.60 2.15
N ILE A 250 11.44 10.43 2.21
CA ILE A 250 10.90 9.25 2.89
C ILE A 250 11.84 8.92 4.03
N ALA A 251 11.38 9.12 5.27
CA ALA A 251 12.16 8.74 6.45
C ALA A 251 12.00 7.24 6.72
N VAL A 252 13.12 6.53 6.84
CA VAL A 252 13.16 5.12 7.17
C VAL A 252 13.47 4.98 8.65
N VAL A 253 12.46 4.53 9.41
CA VAL A 253 12.50 4.49 10.88
C VAL A 253 12.57 3.02 11.33
N ARG A 254 13.48 2.72 12.23
CA ARG A 254 13.53 1.43 12.94
C ARG A 254 12.78 1.53 14.25
N LEU A 255 11.67 0.79 14.37
CA LEU A 255 10.85 0.74 15.57
C LEU A 255 11.50 -0.12 16.67
N ASN A 256 11.34 0.27 17.93
CA ASN A 256 11.74 -0.53 19.07
C ASN A 256 10.83 -1.77 19.23
N GLY A 257 11.21 -2.71 20.11
CA GLY A 257 10.45 -3.95 20.33
C GLY A 257 9.07 -3.75 20.95
N ALA A 258 8.87 -2.64 21.66
CA ALA A 258 7.59 -2.29 22.31
C ALA A 258 6.65 -1.48 21.40
N TYR A 259 7.12 -1.04 20.24
CA TYR A 259 6.38 -0.18 19.31
C TYR A 259 5.92 1.15 19.94
N THR A 260 6.78 1.73 20.79
CA THR A 260 6.52 3.01 21.47
C THR A 260 7.44 4.13 20.99
N ALA A 261 8.54 3.75 20.33
CA ALA A 261 9.57 4.65 19.84
C ALA A 261 10.27 4.10 18.60
N GLY A 262 10.95 4.97 17.87
CA GLY A 262 11.74 4.60 16.71
C GLY A 262 12.93 5.53 16.52
N VAL A 263 13.91 5.07 15.74
CA VAL A 263 15.08 5.82 15.35
C VAL A 263 15.14 5.91 13.84
N VAL A 264 15.27 7.11 13.30
CA VAL A 264 15.47 7.33 11.87
C VAL A 264 16.84 6.79 11.49
N GLN A 265 16.86 5.81 10.59
CA GLN A 265 18.09 5.16 10.12
C GLN A 265 18.68 5.89 8.93
N ARG A 266 17.81 6.39 8.06
CA ARG A 266 18.18 7.12 6.85
C ARG A 266 16.98 7.85 6.27
N GLU A 267 17.24 8.75 5.35
CA GLU A 267 16.27 9.37 4.47
C GLU A 267 16.48 8.91 3.03
N ILE A 268 15.38 8.68 2.31
CA ILE A 268 15.39 8.49 0.87
C ILE A 268 14.97 9.82 0.26
N THR A 269 15.83 10.37 -0.58
CA THR A 269 15.64 11.65 -1.28
C THR A 269 15.99 11.49 -2.75
N GLY A 270 15.67 12.49 -3.55
CA GLY A 270 16.12 12.53 -4.95
C GLY A 270 15.07 13.16 -5.87
N PRO A 271 15.46 13.50 -7.10
CA PRO A 271 14.60 14.22 -8.04
C PRO A 271 13.41 13.42 -8.57
N GLN A 272 13.40 12.10 -8.31
CA GLN A 272 12.28 11.24 -8.64
C GLN A 272 11.09 11.40 -7.69
N LEU A 273 11.29 11.93 -6.48
CA LEU A 273 10.21 12.25 -5.54
C LEU A 273 9.67 13.64 -5.87
N ARG A 274 8.40 13.70 -6.21
CA ARG A 274 7.70 14.92 -6.64
C ARG A 274 6.39 15.04 -5.87
N SER A 275 6.48 15.51 -4.61
CA SER A 275 5.38 15.50 -3.65
C SER A 275 4.72 14.10 -3.53
N PRO A 276 5.49 13.10 -3.05
CA PRO A 276 5.00 11.73 -2.91
C PRO A 276 3.88 11.67 -1.86
N ALA A 277 2.77 10.98 -2.16
CA ALA A 277 1.65 10.82 -1.23
C ALA A 277 1.81 9.58 -0.36
N THR A 278 1.73 8.41 -0.98
CA THR A 278 1.83 7.13 -0.28
C THR A 278 2.59 6.09 -1.11
N GLY A 279 2.72 4.89 -0.59
CA GLY A 279 3.40 3.81 -1.28
C GLY A 279 3.10 2.45 -0.69
N ASP A 280 3.68 1.40 -1.32
CA ASP A 280 3.61 0.03 -0.83
C ASP A 280 4.86 -0.77 -1.23
N LEU A 281 5.09 -1.88 -0.57
CA LEU A 281 6.32 -2.67 -0.66
C LEU A 281 6.15 -3.93 -1.52
N LEU A 282 7.00 -4.07 -2.54
CA LEU A 282 7.17 -5.32 -3.27
C LEU A 282 8.63 -5.80 -3.18
N GLY A 283 8.85 -6.94 -2.51
CA GLY A 283 10.21 -7.42 -2.27
C GLY A 283 11.04 -6.43 -1.46
N SER A 284 12.20 -6.03 -1.97
CA SER A 284 13.10 -5.04 -1.38
C SER A 284 12.91 -3.62 -1.94
N ALA A 285 11.82 -3.37 -2.65
CA ALA A 285 11.53 -2.06 -3.21
C ALA A 285 10.25 -1.47 -2.61
N LEU A 286 10.27 -0.16 -2.40
CA LEU A 286 9.13 0.66 -2.10
C LEU A 286 8.68 1.33 -3.41
N TYR A 287 7.41 1.19 -3.75
CA TYR A 287 6.78 1.89 -4.86
C TYR A 287 5.95 3.04 -4.29
N VAL A 288 6.21 4.23 -4.77
CA VAL A 288 5.64 5.47 -4.22
C VAL A 288 4.93 6.22 -5.33
N VAL A 289 3.74 6.69 -5.08
CA VAL A 289 2.99 7.51 -6.02
C VAL A 289 3.28 8.98 -5.77
N ASN A 290 3.63 9.71 -6.83
CA ASN A 290 3.83 11.15 -6.80
C ASN A 290 2.49 11.88 -6.99
N GLY A 291 1.97 12.47 -5.90
CA GLY A 291 0.72 13.23 -5.90
C GLY A 291 0.80 14.61 -6.54
N ARG A 292 2.04 15.15 -6.66
CA ARG A 292 2.30 16.46 -7.28
C ARG A 292 1.50 17.61 -6.65
N PHE A 293 1.33 17.59 -5.32
CA PHE A 293 0.65 18.65 -4.58
C PHE A 293 1.43 19.99 -4.55
N ASP A 294 2.63 20.01 -5.15
CA ASP A 294 3.49 21.16 -5.35
C ASP A 294 3.14 22.00 -6.59
N VAL A 295 2.25 21.51 -7.45
CA VAL A 295 1.83 22.20 -8.69
C VAL A 295 0.30 22.18 -8.81
N GLU A 296 -0.24 23.13 -9.59
CA GLU A 296 -1.64 23.09 -9.97
C GLU A 296 -1.89 21.91 -10.92
N SER A 297 -2.91 21.10 -10.61
CA SER A 297 -3.29 19.98 -11.47
C SER A 297 -4.04 20.49 -12.70
N THR A 298 -3.54 20.11 -13.87
CA THR A 298 -4.16 20.37 -15.17
C THR A 298 -4.37 19.05 -15.92
N PRO A 299 -5.18 19.02 -16.98
CA PRO A 299 -5.34 17.81 -17.81
C PRO A 299 -4.03 17.29 -18.44
N SER A 300 -2.97 18.10 -18.49
CA SER A 300 -1.66 17.73 -19.02
C SER A 300 -0.59 17.52 -17.92
N THR A 301 -0.94 17.64 -16.65
CA THR A 301 0.01 17.37 -15.55
C THR A 301 0.36 15.90 -15.54
N ASP A 302 1.67 15.59 -15.63
CA ASP A 302 2.18 14.23 -15.61
C ASP A 302 2.27 13.67 -14.19
N TYR A 303 1.83 12.43 -14.02
CA TYR A 303 1.88 11.69 -12.75
C TYR A 303 2.56 10.35 -12.93
N ASP A 304 3.11 9.82 -11.87
CA ASP A 304 3.83 8.55 -11.91
C ASP A 304 3.88 7.81 -10.58
N ILE A 305 4.24 6.53 -10.68
CA ILE A 305 4.74 5.72 -9.59
C ILE A 305 6.24 5.60 -9.78
N VAL A 306 7.01 5.81 -8.72
CA VAL A 306 8.46 5.62 -8.71
C VAL A 306 8.87 4.47 -7.80
N ARG A 307 9.92 3.76 -8.20
CA ARG A 307 10.49 2.66 -7.44
C ARG A 307 11.75 3.14 -6.74
N VAL A 308 11.79 3.02 -5.41
CA VAL A 308 12.96 3.34 -4.58
C VAL A 308 13.39 2.13 -3.74
N PRO A 309 14.66 2.06 -3.27
CA PRO A 309 15.08 1.02 -2.31
C PRO A 309 14.30 1.14 -1.00
N ALA A 310 13.76 0.02 -0.48
CA ALA A 310 13.03 0.00 0.79
C ALA A 310 13.97 0.01 2.00
#